data_b854cbc2f23af4b45db2cfb3cbcc4c17
#
_entry.id   b854cbc2f23af4b45db2cfb3cbcc4c17
#
_cell.length_a   1.000
_cell.length_b   1.000
_cell.length_c   1.000
_cell.angle_alpha   90.00
_cell.angle_beta   90.00
_cell.angle_gamma   90.00
#
_symmetry.space_group_name_H-M   'P 1'
#
loop_
_entity.id
_entity.type
_entity.pdbx_description
1 polymer ?
#
loop_
_entity_poly.entity_id
_entity_poly.type
_entity_poly.pdbx_seq_one_letter_code
_entity_poly.pdbx_strand_id
1 'polypeptide(L)'
;MESNNGPIVRMRDVKFNPSLFQNYMTGSVLDELLCTLNGLPKGVNYMVIGDPGVGKTTVILDMLSNLKREQPGIKCLFVSAEMNEIDLAIYVQRYPKFQDIDILFVEPDYQNMEVNTLETLDSILVDGWDVVAIDSFIELQGIIKEEKNITNKKTESLLLQMIKQQNKGDNLCGKNTTFLTIQQVTKTGNFVGSNRLKHSITAMMELRLENPKNIYSNRYIAFSKHRRGDVGVRLYYDLSTTGDVFYDRERFNKDKQIRKLQSEASRSMRDYADKFDLLFDTET
;
A
#
# COMPACT_ATOMS: atom_id res chain seq x y z
N MET A 1 15.89 37.53 19.63
CA MET A 1 16.93 36.49 19.39
C MET A 1 16.29 35.37 18.63
N GLU A 2 16.32 35.46 17.31
CA GLU A 2 15.91 34.35 16.45
C GLU A 2 16.95 33.25 16.53
N SER A 3 16.57 32.10 17.07
CA SER A 3 17.42 30.92 17.08
C SER A 3 17.60 30.45 15.65
N ASN A 4 18.78 30.66 15.12
CA ASN A 4 19.25 30.15 13.84
C ASN A 4 19.34 28.60 13.96
N ASN A 5 18.18 27.91 13.88
CA ASN A 5 18.11 26.46 13.85
C ASN A 5 18.53 26.02 12.43
N GLY A 6 19.84 25.72 12.30
CA GLY A 6 20.36 25.00 11.14
C GLY A 6 19.55 23.69 10.89
N PRO A 7 19.86 22.93 9.83
CA PRO A 7 19.12 21.73 9.43
C PRO A 7 19.18 20.58 10.45
N ILE A 8 19.89 20.75 11.58
CA ILE A 8 20.07 19.75 12.62
C ILE A 8 19.14 20.08 13.80
N VAL A 9 18.18 19.18 14.08
CA VAL A 9 17.29 19.27 15.23
C VAL A 9 17.42 18.01 16.08
N ARG A 10 17.19 18.11 17.39
CA ARG A 10 17.10 16.92 18.26
C ARG A 10 15.78 16.20 17.98
N MET A 11 15.77 14.86 18.01
CA MET A 11 14.56 14.07 17.75
C MET A 11 13.38 14.47 18.63
N ARG A 12 13.60 14.82 19.91
CA ARG A 12 12.55 15.28 20.82
C ARG A 12 11.95 16.65 20.46
N ASP A 13 12.67 17.45 19.66
CA ASP A 13 12.26 18.81 19.28
C ASP A 13 11.56 18.83 17.91
N VAL A 14 11.44 17.66 17.26
CA VAL A 14 10.71 17.52 15.99
C VAL A 14 9.22 17.72 16.26
N LYS A 15 8.65 18.77 15.67
CA LYS A 15 7.22 19.06 15.75
C LYS A 15 6.49 18.34 14.63
N PHE A 16 5.40 17.67 14.98
CA PHE A 16 4.53 16.96 14.05
C PHE A 16 3.14 17.61 14.01
N ASN A 17 2.55 17.65 12.83
CA ASN A 17 1.13 17.98 12.71
C ASN A 17 0.31 16.78 13.26
N PRO A 18 -0.52 16.98 14.31
CA PRO A 18 -1.33 15.90 14.88
C PRO A 18 -2.25 15.21 13.86
N SER A 19 -2.68 15.91 12.80
CA SER A 19 -3.52 15.33 11.75
C SER A 19 -2.86 14.18 10.98
N LEU A 20 -1.52 14.07 11.00
CA LEU A 20 -0.77 12.97 10.38
C LEU A 20 -0.95 11.63 11.11
N PHE A 21 -1.44 11.66 12.35
CA PHE A 21 -1.74 10.46 13.15
C PHE A 21 -3.21 10.05 13.08
N GLN A 22 -4.03 10.84 12.39
CA GLN A 22 -5.43 10.50 12.11
C GLN A 22 -5.49 9.68 10.83
N ASN A 23 -5.52 8.37 10.96
CA ASN A 23 -5.55 7.44 9.84
C ASN A 23 -6.94 7.40 9.18
N TYR A 24 -6.99 7.00 7.93
CA TYR A 24 -8.24 6.73 7.22
C TYR A 24 -8.75 5.34 7.60
N MET A 25 -10.02 5.26 8.02
CA MET A 25 -10.64 4.01 8.47
C MET A 25 -11.44 3.36 7.35
N THR A 26 -11.27 2.05 7.18
CA THR A 26 -12.11 1.23 6.28
C THR A 26 -13.37 0.71 6.98
N GLY A 27 -13.44 0.82 8.31
CA GLY A 27 -14.52 0.27 9.12
C GLY A 27 -14.49 -1.26 9.22
N SER A 28 -13.39 -1.89 8.87
CA SER A 28 -13.22 -3.34 8.88
C SER A 28 -12.04 -3.79 9.74
N VAL A 29 -11.91 -5.10 9.95
CA VAL A 29 -10.76 -5.67 10.66
C VAL A 29 -9.42 -5.42 9.93
N LEU A 30 -9.46 -5.09 8.66
CA LEU A 30 -8.28 -4.71 7.89
C LEU A 30 -7.55 -3.51 8.54
N ASP A 31 -8.26 -2.59 9.17
CA ASP A 31 -7.68 -1.43 9.85
C ASP A 31 -6.62 -1.82 10.89
N GLU A 32 -6.83 -2.94 11.60
CA GLU A 32 -5.87 -3.46 12.59
C GLU A 32 -4.58 -4.02 11.95
N LEU A 33 -4.64 -4.39 10.67
CA LEU A 33 -3.47 -4.88 9.92
C LEU A 33 -2.72 -3.73 9.24
N LEU A 34 -3.44 -2.68 8.81
CA LEU A 34 -2.86 -1.57 8.03
C LEU A 34 -1.90 -0.70 8.84
N CYS A 35 -2.09 -0.56 10.15
CA CYS A 35 -1.20 0.23 11.01
C CYS A 35 -1.40 -0.13 12.48
N THR A 36 -0.36 0.01 13.31
CA THR A 36 -0.46 -0.15 14.78
C THR A 36 -1.43 0.85 15.43
N LEU A 37 -1.72 1.97 14.79
CA LEU A 37 -2.71 2.96 15.21
C LEU A 37 -4.08 2.76 14.55
N ASN A 38 -4.30 1.62 13.92
CA ASN A 38 -5.45 1.24 13.09
C ASN A 38 -5.65 2.16 11.87
N GLY A 39 -6.20 1.60 10.80
CA GLY A 39 -6.52 2.30 9.56
C GLY A 39 -5.33 2.59 8.65
N LEU A 40 -5.60 3.20 7.51
CA LEU A 40 -4.62 3.53 6.48
C LEU A 40 -3.93 4.85 6.81
N PRO A 41 -2.60 4.85 7.06
CA PRO A 41 -1.88 6.08 7.42
C PRO A 41 -1.82 7.09 6.27
N LYS A 42 -1.75 8.38 6.62
CA LYS A 42 -1.56 9.47 5.67
C LYS A 42 -0.11 9.58 5.21
N GLY A 43 0.09 10.00 3.96
CA GLY A 43 1.39 10.32 3.39
C GLY A 43 2.32 9.11 3.29
N VAL A 44 1.80 7.95 2.95
CA VAL A 44 2.57 6.70 2.79
C VAL A 44 2.42 6.12 1.40
N ASN A 45 3.35 5.25 1.03
CA ASN A 45 3.24 4.41 -0.16
C ASN A 45 3.22 2.95 0.27
N TYR A 46 2.08 2.27 0.05
CA TYR A 46 1.90 0.84 0.24
C TYR A 46 1.93 0.16 -1.12
N MET A 47 2.86 -0.75 -1.31
CA MET A 47 2.90 -1.59 -2.48
C MET A 47 2.12 -2.87 -2.24
N VAL A 48 1.21 -3.17 -3.15
CA VAL A 48 0.33 -4.32 -3.12
C VAL A 48 0.81 -5.33 -4.15
N ILE A 49 1.26 -6.48 -3.70
CA ILE A 49 1.72 -7.56 -4.57
C ILE A 49 0.89 -8.82 -4.29
N GLY A 50 0.90 -9.75 -5.22
CA GLY A 50 0.21 -11.03 -5.00
C GLY A 50 0.01 -11.82 -6.26
N ASP A 51 -0.42 -13.07 -6.05
CA ASP A 51 -0.61 -14.04 -7.12
C ASP A 51 -1.65 -13.57 -8.14
N PRO A 52 -1.59 -13.97 -9.39
CA PRO A 52 -2.63 -13.71 -10.37
C PRO A 52 -3.98 -14.26 -9.88
N GLY A 53 -5.06 -13.51 -10.08
CA GLY A 53 -6.42 -13.94 -9.71
C GLY A 53 -6.73 -13.94 -8.20
N VAL A 54 -5.81 -13.50 -7.33
CA VAL A 54 -6.03 -13.42 -5.88
C VAL A 54 -7.01 -12.29 -5.49
N GLY A 55 -7.30 -11.35 -6.42
CA GLY A 55 -8.26 -10.26 -6.22
C GLY A 55 -7.64 -8.95 -5.74
N LYS A 56 -6.39 -8.64 -6.13
CA LYS A 56 -5.70 -7.38 -5.75
C LYS A 56 -6.54 -6.14 -6.04
N THR A 57 -6.97 -5.99 -7.29
CA THR A 57 -7.82 -4.87 -7.74
C THR A 57 -9.11 -4.78 -6.93
N THR A 58 -9.81 -5.92 -6.74
CA THR A 58 -11.06 -5.98 -5.96
C THR A 58 -10.86 -5.54 -4.51
N VAL A 59 -9.80 -6.02 -3.85
CA VAL A 59 -9.48 -5.63 -2.45
C VAL A 59 -9.17 -4.13 -2.35
N ILE A 60 -8.44 -3.58 -3.31
CA ILE A 60 -8.12 -2.14 -3.31
C ILE A 60 -9.36 -1.29 -3.58
N LEU A 61 -10.19 -1.65 -4.56
CA LEU A 61 -11.44 -0.94 -4.82
C LEU A 61 -12.42 -1.06 -3.64
N ASP A 62 -12.50 -2.23 -2.98
CA ASP A 62 -13.26 -2.40 -1.74
C ASP A 62 -12.74 -1.47 -0.63
N MET A 63 -11.43 -1.36 -0.45
CA MET A 63 -10.84 -0.39 0.48
C MET A 63 -11.26 1.05 0.14
N LEU A 64 -11.10 1.50 -1.11
CA LEU A 64 -11.45 2.87 -1.52
C LEU A 64 -12.93 3.15 -1.30
N SER A 65 -13.82 2.22 -1.66
CA SER A 65 -15.26 2.32 -1.44
C SER A 65 -15.59 2.43 0.05
N ASN A 66 -14.99 1.58 0.88
CA ASN A 66 -15.17 1.60 2.33
C ASN A 66 -14.66 2.90 2.96
N LEU A 67 -13.50 3.41 2.53
CA LEU A 67 -12.97 4.70 2.98
C LEU A 67 -13.95 5.85 2.68
N LYS A 68 -14.52 5.90 1.46
CA LYS A 68 -15.53 6.90 1.08
C LYS A 68 -16.79 6.79 1.91
N ARG A 69 -17.21 5.56 2.28
CA ARG A 69 -18.39 5.32 3.14
C ARG A 69 -18.16 5.77 4.58
N GLU A 70 -17.01 5.40 5.17
CA GLU A 70 -16.70 5.70 6.56
C GLU A 70 -16.33 7.18 6.80
N GLN A 71 -15.79 7.84 5.78
CA GLN A 71 -15.34 9.22 5.86
C GLN A 71 -15.87 10.05 4.68
N PRO A 72 -17.11 10.56 4.76
CA PRO A 72 -17.67 11.43 3.73
C PRO A 72 -16.75 12.62 3.44
N GLY A 73 -16.46 12.87 2.18
CA GLY A 73 -15.56 13.95 1.73
C GLY A 73 -14.10 13.53 1.50
N ILE A 74 -13.72 12.28 1.81
CA ILE A 74 -12.42 11.75 1.39
C ILE A 74 -12.35 11.67 -0.15
N LYS A 75 -11.27 12.17 -0.71
CA LYS A 75 -11.01 12.09 -2.15
C LYS A 75 -10.16 10.86 -2.46
N CYS A 76 -10.76 9.88 -3.14
CA CYS A 76 -10.07 8.66 -3.57
C CYS A 76 -10.01 8.65 -5.11
N LEU A 77 -8.81 8.41 -5.66
CA LEU A 77 -8.59 8.27 -7.10
C LEU A 77 -8.08 6.85 -7.40
N PHE A 78 -8.63 6.23 -8.42
CA PHE A 78 -8.11 4.98 -8.99
C PHE A 78 -7.51 5.28 -10.37
N VAL A 79 -6.20 5.07 -10.51
CA VAL A 79 -5.47 5.21 -11.79
C VAL A 79 -5.40 3.83 -12.43
N SER A 80 -6.13 3.65 -13.53
CA SER A 80 -6.18 2.40 -14.31
C SER A 80 -5.20 2.46 -15.46
N ALA A 81 -4.16 1.62 -15.39
CA ALA A 81 -3.18 1.40 -16.45
C ALA A 81 -3.21 -0.03 -17.01
N GLU A 82 -4.13 -0.88 -16.51
CA GLU A 82 -4.25 -2.29 -16.92
C GLU A 82 -5.63 -2.56 -17.53
N MET A 83 -6.70 -1.95 -17.02
CA MET A 83 -8.06 -2.12 -17.52
C MET A 83 -8.46 -0.92 -18.38
N ASN A 84 -9.02 -1.21 -19.57
CA ASN A 84 -9.63 -0.19 -20.42
C ASN A 84 -11.04 0.20 -19.93
N GLU A 85 -11.65 1.18 -20.56
CA GLU A 85 -12.99 1.67 -20.20
C GLU A 85 -14.06 0.58 -20.28
N ILE A 86 -13.99 -0.28 -21.29
CA ILE A 86 -14.98 -1.37 -21.49
C ILE A 86 -14.88 -2.40 -20.38
N ASP A 87 -13.65 -2.82 -20.07
CA ASP A 87 -13.39 -3.78 -19.00
C ASP A 87 -13.86 -3.23 -17.64
N LEU A 88 -13.60 -1.95 -17.40
CA LEU A 88 -14.04 -1.30 -16.18
C LEU A 88 -15.56 -1.11 -16.13
N ALA A 89 -16.21 -0.75 -17.24
CA ALA A 89 -17.67 -0.63 -17.29
C ALA A 89 -18.35 -1.97 -16.92
N ILE A 90 -17.83 -3.07 -17.46
CA ILE A 90 -18.28 -4.43 -17.10
C ILE A 90 -18.00 -4.72 -15.63
N TYR A 91 -16.83 -4.29 -15.12
CA TYR A 91 -16.43 -4.49 -13.74
C TYR A 91 -17.35 -3.73 -12.76
N VAL A 92 -17.67 -2.47 -13.05
CA VAL A 92 -18.57 -1.63 -12.23
C VAL A 92 -20.02 -2.14 -12.33
N GLN A 93 -20.45 -2.60 -13.50
CA GLN A 93 -21.76 -3.25 -13.64
C GLN A 93 -21.88 -4.50 -12.75
N ARG A 94 -20.81 -5.29 -12.66
CA ARG A 94 -20.74 -6.45 -11.78
C ARG A 94 -20.64 -6.06 -10.30
N TYR A 95 -20.00 -4.94 -10.00
CA TYR A 95 -19.73 -4.47 -8.63
C TYR A 95 -20.18 -3.01 -8.44
N PRO A 96 -21.50 -2.74 -8.34
CA PRO A 96 -22.03 -1.37 -8.30
C PRO A 96 -21.51 -0.52 -7.14
N LYS A 97 -21.02 -1.13 -6.07
CA LYS A 97 -20.43 -0.41 -4.92
C LYS A 97 -19.18 0.41 -5.27
N PHE A 98 -18.55 0.18 -6.42
CA PHE A 98 -17.36 0.90 -6.87
C PHE A 98 -17.66 2.11 -7.74
N GLN A 99 -18.94 2.32 -8.11
CA GLN A 99 -19.36 3.37 -9.06
C GLN A 99 -19.01 4.79 -8.63
N ASP A 100 -18.84 5.05 -7.34
CA ASP A 100 -18.55 6.37 -6.79
C ASP A 100 -17.05 6.65 -6.62
N ILE A 101 -16.17 5.75 -7.09
CA ILE A 101 -14.71 5.94 -7.07
C ILE A 101 -14.32 6.74 -8.31
N ASP A 102 -13.62 7.87 -8.10
CA ASP A 102 -13.06 8.66 -9.19
C ASP A 102 -11.96 7.88 -9.90
N ILE A 103 -11.96 7.88 -11.23
CA ILE A 103 -11.03 7.10 -12.03
C ILE A 103 -10.30 7.95 -13.07
N LEU A 104 -9.02 7.64 -13.26
CA LEU A 104 -8.20 8.11 -14.38
C LEU A 104 -7.76 6.92 -15.23
N PHE A 105 -8.14 6.91 -16.51
CA PHE A 105 -7.59 5.99 -17.49
C PHE A 105 -6.29 6.55 -18.07
N VAL A 106 -5.27 5.71 -18.14
CA VAL A 106 -3.96 6.07 -18.71
C VAL A 106 -3.62 5.23 -19.94
N GLU A 107 -4.64 4.74 -20.65
CA GLU A 107 -4.44 4.05 -21.90
C GLU A 107 -4.14 5.04 -23.05
N PRO A 108 -3.29 4.67 -24.02
CA PRO A 108 -2.92 5.52 -25.17
C PRO A 108 -4.12 6.00 -26.00
N ASP A 109 -5.19 5.21 -26.07
CA ASP A 109 -6.39 5.52 -26.87
C ASP A 109 -7.28 6.62 -26.25
N TYR A 110 -7.13 6.89 -24.96
CA TYR A 110 -7.85 7.94 -24.23
C TYR A 110 -7.16 9.28 -24.22
N GLN A 111 -5.88 9.28 -24.52
CA GLN A 111 -5.10 10.51 -24.52
C GLN A 111 -5.20 11.17 -25.89
N ASN A 112 -5.81 12.34 -25.95
CA ASN A 112 -5.50 13.27 -27.03
C ASN A 112 -3.98 13.38 -27.08
N MET A 113 -3.37 13.02 -28.19
CA MET A 113 -1.94 12.78 -28.41
C MET A 113 -0.99 13.94 -28.01
N GLU A 114 -1.49 15.03 -27.45
CA GLU A 114 -0.72 16.22 -27.09
C GLU A 114 -0.29 16.26 -25.61
N VAL A 115 -0.90 15.46 -24.73
CA VAL A 115 -0.59 15.47 -23.30
C VAL A 115 -0.04 14.11 -22.87
N ASN A 116 1.18 14.09 -22.35
CA ASN A 116 1.77 12.85 -21.89
C ASN A 116 1.24 12.42 -20.51
N THR A 117 1.22 11.12 -20.25
CA THR A 117 0.68 10.50 -19.04
C THR A 117 1.24 11.10 -17.75
N LEU A 118 2.54 11.40 -17.70
CA LEU A 118 3.16 11.97 -16.51
C LEU A 118 2.64 13.39 -16.22
N GLU A 119 2.47 14.22 -17.23
CA GLU A 119 1.93 15.58 -17.10
C GLU A 119 0.45 15.55 -16.71
N THR A 120 -0.31 14.61 -17.28
CA THR A 120 -1.72 14.38 -16.89
C THR A 120 -1.82 14.01 -15.42
N LEU A 121 -0.99 13.06 -14.95
CA LEU A 121 -0.94 12.68 -13.54
C LEU A 121 -0.57 13.86 -12.64
N ASP A 122 0.47 14.61 -12.98
CA ASP A 122 0.90 15.77 -12.19
C ASP A 122 -0.23 16.82 -12.11
N SER A 123 -0.93 17.10 -13.22
CA SER A 123 -2.04 18.06 -13.25
C SER A 123 -3.23 17.65 -12.38
N ILE A 124 -3.54 16.35 -12.32
CA ILE A 124 -4.64 15.81 -11.50
C ILE A 124 -4.24 15.72 -10.02
N LEU A 125 -3.01 15.31 -9.74
CA LEU A 125 -2.54 15.17 -8.38
C LEU A 125 -2.33 16.51 -7.67
N VAL A 126 -2.10 17.59 -8.41
CA VAL A 126 -1.94 18.95 -7.86
C VAL A 126 -3.19 19.41 -7.11
N ASP A 127 -4.37 18.90 -7.44
CA ASP A 127 -5.64 19.21 -6.77
C ASP A 127 -5.72 18.65 -5.33
N GLY A 128 -4.82 17.73 -4.96
CA GLY A 128 -4.73 17.14 -3.63
C GLY A 128 -5.77 16.05 -3.40
N TRP A 129 -5.31 14.81 -3.41
CA TRP A 129 -6.06 13.60 -3.12
C TRP A 129 -5.68 13.04 -1.75
N ASP A 130 -6.63 12.37 -1.09
CA ASP A 130 -6.37 11.70 0.18
C ASP A 130 -5.73 10.33 -0.05
N VAL A 131 -6.31 9.55 -0.96
CA VAL A 131 -5.81 8.22 -1.34
C VAL A 131 -5.80 8.07 -2.86
N VAL A 132 -4.68 7.61 -3.41
CA VAL A 132 -4.52 7.29 -4.83
C VAL A 132 -4.10 5.83 -4.97
N ALA A 133 -4.90 5.05 -5.67
CA ALA A 133 -4.54 3.67 -6.04
C ALA A 133 -4.06 3.65 -7.51
N ILE A 134 -3.02 2.88 -7.80
CA ILE A 134 -2.46 2.71 -9.16
C ILE A 134 -2.46 1.22 -9.51
N ASP A 135 -3.17 0.86 -10.57
CA ASP A 135 -3.24 -0.52 -11.08
C ASP A 135 -2.92 -0.57 -12.59
N SER A 136 -1.75 -1.00 -12.96
CA SER A 136 -0.61 -1.40 -12.14
C SER A 136 0.57 -0.44 -12.31
N PHE A 137 1.47 -0.42 -11.33
CA PHE A 137 2.66 0.44 -11.38
C PHE A 137 3.57 0.13 -12.55
N ILE A 138 3.71 -1.16 -12.93
CA ILE A 138 4.59 -1.56 -14.03
C ILE A 138 4.03 -1.16 -15.39
N GLU A 139 2.70 -1.24 -15.58
CA GLU A 139 2.05 -0.82 -16.82
C GLU A 139 2.15 0.70 -16.97
N LEU A 140 1.84 1.46 -15.91
CA LEU A 140 2.04 2.91 -15.89
C LEU A 140 3.49 3.30 -16.20
N GLN A 141 4.46 2.57 -15.62
CA GLN A 141 5.87 2.77 -15.90
C GLN A 141 6.20 2.48 -17.38
N GLY A 142 5.61 1.44 -17.95
CA GLY A 142 5.76 1.07 -19.37
C GLY A 142 5.28 2.18 -20.29
N ILE A 143 4.07 2.67 -20.09
CA ILE A 143 3.44 3.75 -20.87
C ILE A 143 4.33 5.01 -20.86
N ILE A 144 4.70 5.51 -19.68
CA ILE A 144 5.53 6.71 -19.55
C ILE A 144 6.92 6.52 -20.18
N LYS A 145 7.50 5.32 -20.05
CA LYS A 145 8.79 4.99 -20.67
C LYS A 145 8.72 5.12 -22.19
N GLU A 146 7.68 4.57 -22.80
CA GLU A 146 7.47 4.59 -24.27
C GLU A 146 7.18 6.01 -24.75
N GLU A 147 6.26 6.73 -24.12
CA GLU A 147 5.93 8.12 -24.47
C GLU A 147 7.15 9.05 -24.41
N LYS A 148 7.96 8.95 -23.37
CA LYS A 148 9.12 9.84 -23.18
C LYS A 148 10.43 9.28 -23.77
N ASN A 149 10.43 8.08 -24.32
CA ASN A 149 11.62 7.40 -24.84
C ASN A 149 12.79 7.40 -23.82
N ILE A 150 12.50 7.02 -22.57
CA ILE A 150 13.47 6.98 -21.45
C ILE A 150 13.63 5.57 -20.89
N THR A 151 14.63 5.38 -20.05
CA THR A 151 14.91 4.05 -19.44
C THR A 151 13.94 3.74 -18.30
N ASN A 152 13.66 2.45 -18.06
CA ASN A 152 12.86 1.99 -16.91
C ASN A 152 13.33 2.61 -15.58
N LYS A 153 14.65 2.70 -15.36
CA LYS A 153 15.22 3.29 -14.13
C LYS A 153 14.88 4.78 -13.99
N LYS A 154 14.87 5.53 -15.10
CA LYS A 154 14.54 6.97 -15.09
C LYS A 154 13.04 7.15 -14.84
N THR A 155 12.19 6.37 -15.50
CA THR A 155 10.73 6.39 -15.29
C THR A 155 10.36 6.05 -13.85
N GLU A 156 10.92 4.97 -13.30
CA GLU A 156 10.73 4.62 -11.88
C GLU A 156 11.12 5.76 -10.94
N SER A 157 12.25 6.43 -11.25
CA SER A 157 12.70 7.58 -10.44
C SER A 157 11.73 8.75 -10.49
N LEU A 158 11.16 9.07 -11.64
CA LEU A 158 10.18 10.15 -11.82
C LEU A 158 8.88 9.83 -11.04
N LEU A 159 8.34 8.62 -11.22
CA LEU A 159 7.14 8.19 -10.49
C LEU A 159 7.35 8.19 -8.97
N LEU A 160 8.49 7.69 -8.49
CA LEU A 160 8.80 7.71 -7.05
C LEU A 160 9.01 9.11 -6.51
N GLN A 161 9.54 10.04 -7.32
CA GLN A 161 9.67 11.44 -6.92
C GLN A 161 8.30 12.09 -6.79
N MET A 162 7.42 11.93 -7.77
CA MET A 162 6.03 12.40 -7.75
C MET A 162 5.29 11.87 -6.50
N ILE A 163 5.31 10.56 -6.28
CA ILE A 163 4.69 9.95 -5.08
C ILE A 163 5.22 10.57 -3.79
N LYS A 164 6.54 10.78 -3.68
CA LYS A 164 7.14 11.38 -2.48
C LYS A 164 6.75 12.83 -2.26
N GLN A 165 6.60 13.61 -3.32
CA GLN A 165 6.14 14.99 -3.25
C GLN A 165 4.70 15.02 -2.73
N GLN A 166 3.81 14.23 -3.31
CA GLN A 166 2.42 14.11 -2.88
C GLN A 166 2.30 13.56 -1.44
N ASN A 167 3.10 12.58 -1.03
CA ASN A 167 3.13 12.11 0.36
C ASN A 167 3.47 13.22 1.36
N LYS A 168 4.24 14.25 0.95
CA LYS A 168 4.61 15.40 1.79
C LYS A 168 3.59 16.54 1.76
N GLY A 169 2.56 16.43 0.94
CA GLY A 169 1.56 17.47 0.77
C GLY A 169 1.97 18.56 -0.22
N ASP A 170 2.84 18.26 -1.17
CA ASP A 170 3.23 19.17 -2.25
C ASP A 170 2.12 19.22 -3.33
N ASN A 171 0.99 19.81 -2.94
CA ASN A 171 -0.19 20.04 -3.77
C ASN A 171 -0.99 21.25 -3.23
N LEU A 172 -1.96 21.75 -4.00
CA LEU A 172 -2.72 22.96 -3.67
C LEU A 172 -3.46 22.91 -2.33
N CYS A 173 -3.87 21.70 -1.91
CA CYS A 173 -4.61 21.50 -0.66
C CYS A 173 -3.70 21.16 0.53
N GLY A 174 -2.38 21.02 0.35
CA GLY A 174 -1.44 20.59 1.40
C GLY A 174 -1.75 19.18 1.94
N LYS A 175 -2.44 18.33 1.16
CA LYS A 175 -2.84 16.98 1.58
C LYS A 175 -1.68 16.00 1.47
N ASN A 176 -1.44 15.25 2.54
CA ASN A 176 -0.48 14.16 2.56
C ASN A 176 -1.10 12.92 1.90
N THR A 177 -1.02 12.85 0.57
CA THR A 177 -1.62 11.79 -0.23
C THR A 177 -1.01 10.43 0.10
N THR A 178 -1.85 9.43 0.30
CA THR A 178 -1.45 8.02 0.47
C THR A 178 -1.58 7.28 -0.85
N PHE A 179 -0.55 6.51 -1.21
CA PHE A 179 -0.57 5.70 -2.42
C PHE A 179 -0.70 4.21 -2.11
N LEU A 180 -1.58 3.54 -2.85
CA LEU A 180 -1.74 2.08 -2.91
C LEU A 180 -1.32 1.65 -4.32
N THR A 181 -0.09 1.16 -4.47
CA THR A 181 0.45 0.82 -5.81
C THR A 181 0.42 -0.69 -6.01
N ILE A 182 -0.41 -1.17 -6.94
CA ILE A 182 -0.47 -2.59 -7.30
C ILE A 182 0.72 -2.89 -8.22
N GLN A 183 1.43 -3.97 -7.89
CA GLN A 183 2.57 -4.45 -8.67
C GLN A 183 2.42 -5.94 -8.95
N GLN A 184 2.81 -6.33 -10.15
CA GLN A 184 2.83 -7.74 -10.53
C GLN A 184 4.00 -8.47 -9.85
N VAL A 185 3.86 -9.77 -9.72
CA VAL A 185 4.93 -10.67 -9.29
C VAL A 185 5.39 -11.55 -10.44
N THR A 186 6.63 -12.01 -10.39
CA THR A 186 7.13 -13.02 -11.32
C THR A 186 6.35 -14.32 -11.18
N LYS A 187 6.48 -15.24 -12.16
CA LYS A 187 5.91 -16.60 -12.08
C LYS A 187 6.37 -17.38 -10.83
N THR A 188 7.48 -16.99 -10.23
CA THR A 188 8.02 -17.56 -9.00
C THR A 188 7.55 -16.83 -7.74
N GLY A 189 6.59 -15.88 -7.86
CA GLY A 189 6.03 -15.11 -6.75
C GLY A 189 6.95 -14.00 -6.22
N ASN A 190 8.08 -13.73 -6.89
CA ASN A 190 8.99 -12.68 -6.48
C ASN A 190 8.52 -11.29 -6.97
N PHE A 191 8.84 -10.28 -6.18
CA PHE A 191 8.58 -8.88 -6.51
C PHE A 191 9.27 -8.48 -7.83
N VAL A 192 8.50 -7.85 -8.74
CA VAL A 192 9.00 -7.24 -9.97
C VAL A 192 9.27 -5.77 -9.69
N GLY A 193 10.54 -5.37 -9.68
CA GLY A 193 10.94 -3.98 -9.44
C GLY A 193 12.39 -3.87 -8.95
N SER A 194 12.89 -2.65 -8.88
CA SER A 194 14.25 -2.40 -8.41
C SER A 194 14.34 -2.49 -6.87
N ASN A 195 15.53 -2.74 -6.36
CA ASN A 195 15.80 -2.63 -4.92
C ASN A 195 15.48 -1.22 -4.39
N ARG A 196 15.67 -0.18 -5.21
CA ARG A 196 15.33 1.21 -4.87
C ARG A 196 13.83 1.38 -4.62
N LEU A 197 12.98 0.80 -5.48
CA LEU A 197 11.53 0.80 -5.31
C LEU A 197 11.17 0.12 -3.97
N LYS A 198 11.73 -1.07 -3.72
CA LYS A 198 11.52 -1.81 -2.46
C LYS A 198 11.95 -1.01 -1.22
N HIS A 199 13.01 -0.21 -1.32
CA HIS A 199 13.44 0.64 -0.20
C HIS A 199 12.58 1.90 -0.01
N SER A 200 11.98 2.44 -1.07
CA SER A 200 11.20 3.68 -1.01
C SER A 200 9.78 3.51 -0.49
N ILE A 201 9.21 2.31 -0.52
CA ILE A 201 7.87 2.03 -0.01
C ILE A 201 7.83 1.96 1.53
N THR A 202 6.71 2.38 2.11
CA THR A 202 6.46 2.30 3.56
C THR A 202 6.12 0.88 3.97
N ALA A 203 5.31 0.19 3.18
CA ALA A 203 4.89 -1.19 3.44
C ALA A 203 4.75 -1.98 2.14
N MET A 204 4.92 -3.30 2.24
CA MET A 204 4.63 -4.26 1.17
C MET A 204 3.54 -5.20 1.65
N MET A 205 2.36 -5.03 1.09
CA MET A 205 1.17 -5.82 1.36
C MET A 205 1.10 -6.97 0.34
N GLU A 206 1.08 -8.18 0.83
CA GLU A 206 1.06 -9.39 0.02
C GLU A 206 -0.30 -10.07 0.11
N LEU A 207 -0.96 -10.21 -1.03
CA LEU A 207 -2.17 -11.02 -1.19
C LEU A 207 -1.77 -12.38 -1.74
N ARG A 208 -2.00 -13.43 -0.97
CA ARG A 208 -1.51 -14.77 -1.30
C ARG A 208 -2.60 -15.83 -1.16
N LEU A 209 -2.44 -16.91 -1.91
CA LEU A 209 -3.13 -18.17 -1.68
C LEU A 209 -2.38 -18.96 -0.60
N GLU A 210 -3.10 -19.61 0.31
CA GLU A 210 -2.49 -20.49 1.32
C GLU A 210 -1.76 -21.68 0.66
N ASN A 211 -2.33 -22.19 -0.43
CA ASN A 211 -1.68 -23.13 -1.33
C ASN A 211 -1.62 -22.54 -2.74
N PRO A 212 -0.45 -22.04 -3.21
CA PRO A 212 -0.31 -21.41 -4.53
C PRO A 212 -0.65 -22.33 -5.72
N LYS A 213 -0.69 -23.65 -5.52
CA LYS A 213 -1.06 -24.63 -6.55
C LYS A 213 -2.56 -24.88 -6.62
N ASN A 214 -3.34 -24.35 -5.69
CA ASN A 214 -4.79 -24.52 -5.62
C ASN A 214 -5.47 -23.14 -5.59
N ILE A 215 -6.06 -22.73 -6.69
CA ILE A 215 -6.78 -21.45 -6.82
C ILE A 215 -7.99 -21.32 -5.89
N TYR A 216 -8.50 -22.46 -5.39
CA TYR A 216 -9.61 -22.51 -4.42
C TYR A 216 -9.13 -22.51 -2.97
N SER A 217 -7.82 -22.44 -2.72
CA SER A 217 -7.32 -22.35 -1.36
C SER A 217 -7.65 -21.00 -0.74
N ASN A 218 -7.64 -20.95 0.60
CA ASN A 218 -7.88 -19.72 1.34
C ASN A 218 -6.94 -18.60 0.88
N ARG A 219 -7.47 -17.39 0.84
CA ARG A 219 -6.71 -16.17 0.55
C ARG A 219 -6.35 -15.48 1.85
N TYR A 220 -5.19 -14.85 1.88
CA TYR A 220 -4.81 -14.01 3.02
C TYR A 220 -4.02 -12.78 2.58
N ILE A 221 -4.08 -11.75 3.42
CA ILE A 221 -3.26 -10.56 3.36
C ILE A 221 -2.23 -10.64 4.47
N ALA A 222 -0.98 -10.33 4.16
CA ALA A 222 0.10 -10.16 5.15
C ALA A 222 1.06 -9.05 4.68
N PHE A 223 1.82 -8.49 5.59
CA PHE A 223 2.91 -7.59 5.25
C PHE A 223 4.26 -8.31 5.37
N SER A 224 5.07 -8.25 4.31
CA SER A 224 6.48 -8.70 4.36
C SER A 224 7.44 -7.58 4.74
N LYS A 225 6.99 -6.33 4.61
CA LYS A 225 7.68 -5.12 5.07
C LYS A 225 6.64 -4.14 5.58
N HIS A 226 6.87 -3.58 6.77
CA HIS A 226 5.98 -2.57 7.32
C HIS A 226 6.73 -1.64 8.29
N ARG A 227 6.72 -0.32 8.05
CA ARG A 227 7.35 0.67 8.94
C ARG A 227 6.43 1.17 10.03
N ARG A 228 5.11 0.96 9.91
CA ARG A 228 4.08 1.47 10.83
C ARG A 228 3.15 0.38 11.36
N GLY A 229 3.50 -0.88 11.17
CA GLY A 229 2.67 -2.02 11.57
C GLY A 229 3.47 -3.31 11.65
N ASP A 230 2.77 -4.39 11.96
CA ASP A 230 3.34 -5.72 12.12
C ASP A 230 3.63 -6.39 10.78
N VAL A 231 4.60 -7.29 10.76
CA VAL A 231 4.94 -8.10 9.60
C VAL A 231 4.57 -9.56 9.83
N GLY A 232 4.16 -10.23 8.75
CA GLY A 232 3.91 -11.66 8.75
C GLY A 232 2.59 -12.12 9.40
N VAL A 233 1.84 -11.25 10.09
CA VAL A 233 0.48 -11.57 10.57
C VAL A 233 -0.43 -11.78 9.37
N ARG A 234 -1.26 -12.83 9.40
CA ARG A 234 -2.15 -13.18 8.28
C ARG A 234 -3.59 -12.79 8.59
N LEU A 235 -4.20 -12.01 7.72
CA LEU A 235 -5.62 -11.73 7.72
C LEU A 235 -6.26 -12.49 6.55
N TYR A 236 -7.01 -13.53 6.85
CA TYR A 236 -7.72 -14.32 5.83
C TYR A 236 -8.94 -13.58 5.33
N TYR A 237 -9.26 -13.75 4.04
CA TYR A 237 -10.40 -13.09 3.41
C TYR A 237 -11.02 -13.92 2.29
N ASP A 238 -12.30 -13.64 2.03
CA ASP A 238 -13.07 -14.13 0.90
C ASP A 238 -13.64 -12.97 0.09
N LEU A 239 -13.82 -13.21 -1.20
CA LEU A 239 -14.42 -12.26 -2.14
C LEU A 239 -15.85 -12.70 -2.45
N SER A 240 -16.80 -11.78 -2.26
CA SER A 240 -18.19 -12.01 -2.69
C SER A 240 -18.35 -11.84 -4.19
N THR A 241 -19.49 -12.28 -4.68
CA THR A 241 -19.93 -12.03 -6.06
C THR A 241 -20.33 -10.57 -6.30
N THR A 242 -20.44 -9.76 -5.24
CA THR A 242 -20.80 -8.34 -5.26
C THR A 242 -19.59 -7.41 -5.02
N GLY A 243 -18.37 -7.97 -4.97
CA GLY A 243 -17.13 -7.21 -4.78
C GLY A 243 -16.81 -6.87 -3.32
N ASP A 244 -17.58 -7.38 -2.36
CA ASP A 244 -17.27 -7.22 -0.94
C ASP A 244 -16.14 -8.14 -0.53
N VAL A 245 -15.30 -7.66 0.39
CA VAL A 245 -14.23 -8.43 1.00
C VAL A 245 -14.61 -8.76 2.43
N PHE A 246 -14.75 -10.06 2.73
CA PHE A 246 -15.06 -10.56 4.06
C PHE A 246 -13.79 -11.05 4.76
N TYR A 247 -13.49 -10.48 5.90
CA TYR A 247 -12.29 -10.82 6.66
C TYR A 247 -12.61 -11.77 7.82
N ASP A 248 -11.79 -12.81 8.01
CA ASP A 248 -11.88 -13.75 9.13
C ASP A 248 -11.21 -13.18 10.39
N ARG A 249 -11.99 -12.49 11.21
CA ARG A 249 -11.54 -11.87 12.47
C ARG A 249 -11.08 -12.92 13.49
N GLU A 250 -11.74 -14.06 13.57
CA GLU A 250 -11.39 -15.08 14.57
C GLU A 250 -10.01 -15.67 14.27
N ARG A 251 -9.79 -16.03 13.01
CA ARG A 251 -8.51 -16.59 12.57
C ARG A 251 -7.38 -15.56 12.68
N PHE A 252 -7.68 -14.30 12.39
CA PHE A 252 -6.74 -13.18 12.57
C PHE A 252 -6.30 -13.03 14.03
N ASN A 253 -7.24 -13.05 14.97
CA ASN A 253 -6.94 -12.93 16.39
C ASN A 253 -6.11 -14.12 16.90
N LYS A 254 -6.41 -15.33 16.43
CA LYS A 254 -5.62 -16.53 16.73
C LYS A 254 -4.18 -16.42 16.21
N ASP A 255 -4.00 -15.97 14.97
CA ASP A 255 -2.66 -15.77 14.38
C ASP A 255 -1.85 -14.74 15.18
N LYS A 256 -2.45 -13.62 15.58
CA LYS A 256 -1.82 -12.60 16.43
C LYS A 256 -1.39 -13.19 17.79
N GLN A 257 -2.24 -13.98 18.43
CA GLN A 257 -1.91 -14.63 19.70
C GLN A 257 -0.74 -15.62 19.59
N ILE A 258 -0.78 -16.49 18.57
CA ILE A 258 0.29 -17.48 18.34
C ILE A 258 1.63 -16.75 18.15
N ARG A 259 1.66 -15.70 17.34
CA ARG A 259 2.89 -14.93 17.09
C ARG A 259 3.39 -14.21 18.33
N LYS A 260 2.50 -13.68 19.15
CA LYS A 260 2.87 -13.08 20.44
C LYS A 260 3.55 -14.11 21.34
N LEU A 261 2.95 -15.27 21.51
CA LEU A 261 3.51 -16.37 22.31
C LEU A 261 4.87 -16.85 21.77
N GLN A 262 5.00 -17.00 20.46
CA GLN A 262 6.27 -17.37 19.82
C GLN A 262 7.36 -16.32 20.05
N SER A 263 7.01 -15.02 19.98
CA SER A 263 7.95 -13.93 20.27
C SER A 263 8.41 -13.92 21.72
N GLU A 264 7.48 -14.13 22.65
CA GLU A 264 7.76 -14.21 24.09
C GLU A 264 8.65 -15.42 24.42
N ALA A 265 8.34 -16.60 23.87
CA ALA A 265 9.15 -17.81 24.04
C ALA A 265 10.57 -17.60 23.47
N SER A 266 10.71 -16.99 22.30
CA SER A 266 12.01 -16.71 21.70
C SER A 266 12.84 -15.72 22.51
N ARG A 267 12.22 -14.72 23.14
CA ARG A 267 12.91 -13.79 24.08
C ARG A 267 13.39 -14.52 25.32
N SER A 268 12.51 -15.31 25.95
CA SER A 268 12.89 -16.09 27.11
C SER A 268 14.05 -17.04 26.83
N MET A 269 14.08 -17.71 25.69
CA MET A 269 15.19 -18.57 25.29
C MET A 269 16.51 -17.80 25.14
N ARG A 270 16.48 -16.59 24.56
CA ARG A 270 17.69 -15.74 24.45
C ARG A 270 18.17 -15.31 25.83
N ASP A 271 17.26 -14.86 26.70
CA ASP A 271 17.60 -14.45 28.06
C ASP A 271 18.21 -15.60 28.86
N TYR A 272 17.80 -16.85 28.61
CA TYR A 272 18.42 -18.04 29.21
C TYR A 272 19.80 -18.33 28.61
N ALA A 273 19.98 -18.23 27.29
CA ALA A 273 21.26 -18.41 26.63
C ALA A 273 22.28 -17.38 27.11
N ASP A 274 21.92 -16.08 27.15
CA ASP A 274 22.78 -15.00 27.61
C ASP A 274 23.20 -15.19 29.08
N LYS A 275 22.28 -15.69 29.94
CA LYS A 275 22.60 -16.04 31.34
C LYS A 275 23.53 -17.23 31.42
N PHE A 276 23.36 -18.22 30.52
CA PHE A 276 24.19 -19.41 30.50
C PHE A 276 25.62 -19.05 30.07
N ASP A 277 25.78 -18.23 29.04
CA ASP A 277 27.10 -17.79 28.59
C ASP A 277 27.82 -16.98 29.69
N LEU A 278 27.11 -16.11 30.42
CA LEU A 278 27.66 -15.37 31.56
C LEU A 278 28.16 -16.26 32.70
N LEU A 279 27.62 -17.49 32.88
CA LEU A 279 28.08 -18.43 33.90
C LEU A 279 29.39 -19.12 33.50
N PHE A 280 29.70 -19.19 32.21
CA PHE A 280 30.93 -19.83 31.71
C PHE A 280 32.08 -18.83 31.44
N ASP A 281 31.76 -17.54 31.18
CA ASP A 281 32.79 -16.49 31.03
C ASP A 281 33.44 -16.03 32.34
N THR A 282 32.99 -16.52 33.50
CA THR A 282 33.56 -16.17 34.82
C THR A 282 34.65 -17.14 35.31
N GLU A 283 35.10 -18.08 34.46
CA GLU A 283 36.18 -19.05 34.79
C GLU A 283 37.45 -18.86 33.95
N THR A 284 37.84 -17.62 33.58
CA THR A 284 39.17 -17.36 33.01
C THR A 284 39.88 -16.26 33.76
#